data_dc561f0a2b249a40adf9a22dd3d89885
#
_entry.id   dc561f0a2b249a40adf9a22dd3d89885
#
_cell.length_a   1.000
_cell.length_b   1.000
_cell.length_c   1.000
_cell.angle_alpha   90.00
_cell.angle_beta   90.00
_cell.angle_gamma   90.00
#
_symmetry.space_group_name_H-M   'P 1'
#
loop_
_entity.id
_entity.type
_entity.pdbx_description
1 polymer ?
#
loop_
_entity_poly.entity_id
_entity_poly.type
_entity_poly.pdbx_seq_one_letter_code
_entity_poly.pdbx_strand_id
1 'polypeptide(L)'
;MLFRSGTDLFSLFDVFTGGAFSNATVMAMGVSPYINASIIVQLLTVAIPSLERLAKEGLEGRKKINKITRYLGIALAFIQGAGLYVTLYNMSVTNGLDAIKNPSVLTFFVIVLTFTAGTAFIIWLGELITEKGLGNGVSLIIFAGIVSRIPSAAYGIYNQFLGAGLNAKGLIFVAAI
;
A
#
# COMPACT_ATOMS: atom_id res chain seq x y z
N MET A 1 25.89 12.60 1.62
CA MET A 1 24.56 12.18 2.09
C MET A 1 24.19 10.93 1.30
N LEU A 2 24.48 9.76 1.87
CA LEU A 2 24.25 8.47 1.21
C LEU A 2 22.80 8.07 1.46
N PHE A 3 22.00 7.95 0.40
CA PHE A 3 20.66 7.39 0.39
C PHE A 3 20.67 6.01 1.08
N ARG A 4 20.07 5.90 2.23
CA ARG A 4 19.69 4.63 2.85
C ARG A 4 18.45 4.12 2.11
N SER A 5 18.64 3.63 0.90
CA SER A 5 17.58 3.29 -0.06
C SER A 5 16.53 2.27 0.43
N GLY A 6 16.79 1.53 1.48
CA GLY A 6 15.81 0.58 2.03
C GLY A 6 14.79 1.21 2.97
N THR A 7 15.23 2.14 3.83
CA THR A 7 14.34 2.81 4.81
C THR A 7 13.39 3.80 4.15
N ASP A 8 13.81 4.44 3.05
CA ASP A 8 13.00 5.44 2.35
C ASP A 8 11.83 4.81 1.59
N LEU A 9 12.03 3.64 0.96
CA LEU A 9 10.96 2.91 0.29
C LEU A 9 9.90 2.42 1.29
N PHE A 10 10.31 1.87 2.43
CA PHE A 10 9.38 1.44 3.47
C PHE A 10 8.60 2.61 4.07
N SER A 11 9.23 3.78 4.23
CA SER A 11 8.54 4.98 4.70
C SER A 11 7.50 5.49 3.69
N LEU A 12 7.77 5.42 2.38
CA LEU A 12 6.81 5.74 1.34
C LEU A 12 5.61 4.78 1.37
N PHE A 13 5.85 3.46 1.46
CA PHE A 13 4.76 2.49 1.61
C PHE A 13 3.91 2.79 2.84
N ASP A 14 4.54 3.16 3.96
CA ASP A 14 3.84 3.48 5.18
C ASP A 14 2.96 4.73 5.05
N VAL A 15 3.40 5.74 4.28
CA VAL A 15 2.59 6.92 3.96
C VAL A 15 1.36 6.54 3.11
N PHE A 16 1.52 5.73 2.08
CA PHE A 16 0.41 5.29 1.23
C PHE A 16 -0.61 4.41 1.96
N THR A 17 -0.16 3.66 2.96
CA THR A 17 -1.04 2.81 3.77
C THR A 17 -1.58 3.50 5.02
N GLY A 18 -1.33 4.82 5.18
CA GLY A 18 -1.81 5.59 6.33
C GLY A 18 -1.23 5.14 7.69
N GLY A 19 -0.02 4.54 7.71
CA GLY A 19 0.61 4.01 8.92
C GLY A 19 0.30 2.56 9.23
N ALA A 20 -0.46 1.90 8.36
CA ALA A 20 -0.82 0.50 8.54
C ALA A 20 0.39 -0.44 8.43
N PHE A 21 1.39 -0.06 7.64
CA PHE A 21 2.60 -0.85 7.43
C PHE A 21 3.49 -0.88 8.69
N SER A 22 3.77 0.28 9.29
CA SER A 22 4.63 0.39 10.49
C SER A 22 4.04 -0.32 11.71
N ASN A 23 2.71 -0.44 11.78
CA ASN A 23 2.01 -1.13 12.87
C ASN A 23 1.70 -2.60 12.54
N ALA A 24 2.20 -3.14 11.40
CA ALA A 24 1.95 -4.50 10.93
C ALA A 24 0.46 -4.91 11.01
N THR A 25 -0.42 -3.98 10.65
CA THR A 25 -1.88 -4.23 10.69
C THR A 25 -2.31 -5.16 9.56
N VAL A 26 -3.51 -5.73 9.66
CA VAL A 26 -4.12 -6.56 8.60
C VAL A 26 -4.13 -5.85 7.25
N MET A 27 -4.15 -4.52 7.24
CA MET A 27 -4.15 -3.68 6.04
C MET A 27 -2.75 -3.14 5.66
N ALA A 28 -1.66 -3.72 6.20
CA ALA A 28 -0.30 -3.25 5.98
C ALA A 28 0.11 -3.15 4.51
N MET A 29 -0.36 -4.05 3.67
CA MET A 29 -0.11 -4.01 2.23
C MET A 29 -0.98 -2.99 1.48
N GLY A 30 -2.09 -2.55 2.08
CA GLY A 30 -2.98 -1.53 1.52
C GLY A 30 -3.48 -1.88 0.11
N VAL A 31 -3.43 -0.88 -0.78
CA VAL A 31 -3.87 -0.96 -2.19
C VAL A 31 -2.73 -1.30 -3.14
N SER A 32 -1.48 -1.43 -2.66
CA SER A 32 -0.28 -1.62 -3.50
C SER A 32 -0.38 -2.83 -4.46
N PRO A 33 -0.84 -4.03 -4.04
CA PRO A 33 -1.00 -5.16 -4.95
C PRO A 33 -2.00 -4.89 -6.07
N TYR A 34 -3.06 -4.15 -5.79
CA TYR A 34 -4.05 -3.77 -6.79
C TYR A 34 -3.51 -2.77 -7.81
N ILE A 35 -2.72 -1.78 -7.36
CA ILE A 35 -2.07 -0.82 -8.27
C ILE A 35 -1.16 -1.57 -9.24
N ASN A 36 -0.32 -2.49 -8.73
CA ASN A 36 0.55 -3.31 -9.56
C ASN A 36 -0.25 -4.16 -10.55
N ALA A 37 -1.33 -4.82 -10.10
CA ALA A 37 -2.22 -5.58 -10.96
C ALA A 37 -2.85 -4.70 -12.05
N SER A 38 -3.29 -3.50 -11.70
CA SER A 38 -3.89 -2.55 -12.65
C SER A 38 -2.90 -2.14 -13.73
N ILE A 39 -1.66 -1.84 -13.37
CA ILE A 39 -0.60 -1.51 -14.33
C ILE A 39 -0.31 -2.70 -15.25
N ILE A 40 -0.17 -3.90 -14.70
CA ILE A 40 0.07 -5.12 -15.47
C ILE A 40 -1.07 -5.35 -16.47
N VAL A 41 -2.33 -5.28 -16.03
CA VAL A 41 -3.49 -5.48 -16.90
C VAL A 41 -3.57 -4.41 -17.98
N GLN A 42 -3.27 -3.14 -17.66
CA GLN A 42 -3.21 -2.06 -18.65
C GLN A 42 -2.15 -2.33 -19.73
N LEU A 43 -0.97 -2.79 -19.34
CA LEU A 43 0.07 -3.18 -20.32
C LEU A 43 -0.36 -4.40 -21.15
N LEU A 44 -1.00 -5.39 -20.53
CA LEU A 44 -1.52 -6.56 -21.22
C LEU A 44 -2.65 -6.22 -22.20
N THR A 45 -3.47 -5.19 -21.92
CA THR A 45 -4.50 -4.74 -22.88
C THR A 45 -3.91 -4.17 -24.18
N VAL A 46 -2.68 -3.67 -24.14
CA VAL A 46 -1.95 -3.22 -25.35
C VAL A 46 -1.25 -4.40 -26.04
N ALA A 47 -0.72 -5.34 -25.26
CA ALA A 47 0.07 -6.46 -25.78
C ALA A 47 -0.78 -7.62 -26.34
N ILE A 48 -1.98 -7.84 -25.78
CA ILE A 48 -2.82 -8.98 -26.10
C ILE A 48 -4.07 -8.51 -26.87
N PRO A 49 -4.23 -8.89 -28.18
CA PRO A 49 -5.37 -8.44 -29.00
C PRO A 49 -6.75 -8.79 -28.43
N SER A 50 -6.87 -9.89 -27.68
CA SER A 50 -8.13 -10.28 -27.04
C SER A 50 -8.54 -9.32 -25.93
N LEU A 51 -7.59 -8.82 -25.15
CA LEU A 51 -7.84 -7.84 -24.10
C LEU A 51 -8.06 -6.43 -24.67
N GLU A 52 -7.39 -6.11 -25.78
CA GLU A 52 -7.63 -4.87 -26.53
C GLU A 52 -9.07 -4.79 -27.04
N ARG A 53 -9.60 -5.88 -27.61
CA ARG A 53 -11.00 -5.97 -28.04
C ARG A 53 -11.95 -5.76 -26.85
N LEU A 54 -11.70 -6.42 -25.72
CA LEU A 54 -12.45 -6.21 -24.49
C LEU A 54 -12.44 -4.75 -24.04
N ALA A 55 -11.29 -4.08 -24.12
CA ALA A 55 -11.17 -2.68 -23.74
C ALA A 55 -12.03 -1.75 -24.63
N LYS A 56 -12.21 -2.13 -25.91
CA LYS A 56 -13.02 -1.41 -26.90
C LYS A 56 -14.53 -1.70 -26.80
N GLU A 57 -14.95 -2.75 -26.09
CA GLU A 57 -16.37 -3.10 -25.88
C GLU A 57 -17.14 -2.13 -24.96
N GLY A 58 -16.52 -1.01 -24.53
CA GLY A 58 -17.17 0.00 -23.69
C GLY A 58 -17.34 -0.41 -22.23
N LEU A 59 -18.52 -0.17 -21.65
CA LEU A 59 -18.78 -0.39 -20.22
C LEU A 59 -18.72 -1.87 -19.81
N GLU A 60 -19.19 -2.76 -20.65
CA GLU A 60 -19.16 -4.20 -20.41
C GLU A 60 -17.73 -4.76 -20.39
N GLY A 61 -16.91 -4.35 -21.36
CA GLY A 61 -15.51 -4.74 -21.42
C GLY A 61 -14.71 -4.21 -20.24
N ARG A 62 -14.96 -2.97 -19.80
CA ARG A 62 -14.31 -2.39 -18.61
C ARG A 62 -14.66 -3.16 -17.34
N LYS A 63 -15.89 -3.61 -17.16
CA LYS A 63 -16.29 -4.47 -16.03
C LYS A 63 -15.51 -5.79 -16.01
N LYS A 64 -15.32 -6.42 -17.18
CA LYS A 64 -14.55 -7.66 -17.30
C LYS A 64 -13.07 -7.41 -16.97
N ILE A 65 -12.47 -6.33 -17.48
CA ILE A 65 -11.08 -5.95 -17.19
C ILE A 65 -10.89 -5.68 -15.70
N ASN A 66 -11.78 -4.94 -15.05
CA ASN A 66 -11.72 -4.69 -13.61
C ASN A 66 -11.79 -6.00 -12.81
N LYS A 67 -12.64 -6.95 -13.25
CA LYS A 67 -12.73 -8.28 -12.62
C LYS A 67 -11.40 -9.05 -12.72
N ILE A 68 -10.75 -9.02 -13.88
CA ILE A 68 -9.42 -9.63 -14.08
C ILE A 68 -8.39 -8.95 -13.18
N THR A 69 -8.38 -7.62 -13.14
CA THR A 69 -7.48 -6.83 -12.28
C THR A 69 -7.63 -7.19 -10.80
N ARG A 70 -8.87 -7.39 -10.33
CA ARG A 70 -9.14 -7.80 -8.96
C ARG A 70 -8.55 -9.17 -8.63
N TYR A 71 -8.80 -10.18 -9.46
CA TYR A 71 -8.26 -11.52 -9.23
C TYR A 71 -6.74 -11.53 -9.27
N LEU A 72 -6.16 -10.82 -10.23
CA LEU A 72 -4.69 -10.67 -10.33
C LEU A 72 -4.13 -9.91 -9.12
N GLY A 73 -4.83 -8.89 -8.63
CA GLY A 73 -4.47 -8.14 -7.44
C GLY A 73 -4.44 -9.00 -6.16
N ILE A 74 -5.43 -9.89 -6.00
CA ILE A 74 -5.46 -10.83 -4.87
C ILE A 74 -4.34 -11.87 -4.97
N ALA A 75 -4.07 -12.39 -6.17
CA ALA A 75 -2.95 -13.31 -6.40
C ALA A 75 -1.60 -12.65 -6.10
N LEU A 76 -1.39 -11.40 -6.55
CA LEU A 76 -0.19 -10.63 -6.23
C LEU A 76 -0.10 -10.32 -4.74
N ALA A 77 -1.22 -10.02 -4.07
CA ALA A 77 -1.25 -9.81 -2.63
C ALA A 77 -0.76 -11.04 -1.86
N PHE A 78 -1.14 -12.23 -2.30
CA PHE A 78 -0.67 -13.47 -1.70
C PHE A 78 0.84 -13.63 -1.86
N ILE A 79 1.38 -13.41 -3.05
CA ILE A 79 2.83 -13.49 -3.33
C ILE A 79 3.60 -12.43 -2.53
N GLN A 80 3.13 -11.19 -2.52
CA GLN A 80 3.75 -10.10 -1.77
C GLN A 80 3.65 -10.32 -0.26
N GLY A 81 2.53 -10.87 0.22
CA GLY A 81 2.35 -11.26 1.62
C GLY A 81 3.35 -12.32 2.08
N ALA A 82 3.64 -13.30 1.22
CA ALA A 82 4.71 -14.26 1.48
C ALA A 82 6.09 -13.59 1.57
N GLY A 83 6.39 -12.65 0.64
CA GLY A 83 7.62 -11.86 0.68
C GLY A 83 7.74 -11.00 1.94
N LEU A 84 6.64 -10.38 2.37
CA LEU A 84 6.60 -9.60 3.61
C LEU A 84 6.85 -10.45 4.85
N TYR A 85 6.26 -11.65 4.90
CA TYR A 85 6.54 -12.61 5.98
C TYR A 85 8.03 -12.95 6.08
N VAL A 86 8.67 -13.26 4.95
CA VAL A 86 10.12 -13.56 4.92
C VAL A 86 10.94 -12.37 5.39
N THR A 87 10.56 -11.15 5.01
CA THR A 87 11.22 -9.92 5.46
C THR A 87 11.09 -9.74 6.97
N LEU A 88 9.89 -9.90 7.53
CA LEU A 88 9.63 -9.80 8.97
C LEU A 88 10.38 -10.89 9.75
N TYR A 89 10.44 -12.11 9.22
CA TYR A 89 11.19 -13.21 9.80
C TYR A 89 12.70 -12.91 9.85
N ASN A 90 13.28 -12.44 8.75
CA ASN A 90 14.69 -12.06 8.70
C ASN A 90 15.01 -10.90 9.65
N MET A 91 14.14 -9.88 9.74
CA MET A 91 14.31 -8.79 10.69
C MET A 91 14.24 -9.27 12.15
N SER A 92 13.37 -10.22 12.43
CA SER A 92 13.27 -10.85 13.76
C SER A 92 14.56 -11.58 14.14
N VAL A 93 15.12 -12.37 13.22
CA VAL A 93 16.37 -13.11 13.45
C VAL A 93 17.58 -12.21 13.56
N THR A 94 17.67 -11.17 12.70
CA THR A 94 18.88 -10.32 12.62
C THR A 94 18.94 -9.25 13.72
N ASN A 95 17.80 -8.69 14.12
CA ASN A 95 17.72 -7.57 15.07
C ASN A 95 17.29 -8.00 16.48
N GLY A 96 17.04 -9.28 16.73
CA GLY A 96 16.56 -9.78 18.03
C GLY A 96 15.16 -9.25 18.40
N LEU A 97 14.39 -8.77 17.41
CA LEU A 97 13.02 -8.34 17.59
C LEU A 97 12.14 -9.60 17.54
N ASP A 98 11.46 -9.93 18.63
CA ASP A 98 10.50 -11.06 18.70
C ASP A 98 9.21 -10.77 17.89
N ALA A 99 9.35 -10.36 16.62
CA ALA A 99 8.22 -10.09 15.75
C ALA A 99 7.41 -11.37 15.45
N ILE A 100 8.07 -12.53 15.43
CA ILE A 100 7.43 -13.84 15.22
C ILE A 100 7.92 -14.80 16.31
N LYS A 101 7.13 -14.99 17.37
CA LYS A 101 7.48 -15.83 18.53
C LYS A 101 7.68 -17.31 18.19
N ASN A 102 6.91 -17.85 17.25
CA ASN A 102 6.98 -19.26 16.85
C ASN A 102 6.91 -19.36 15.32
N PRO A 103 8.05 -19.45 14.62
CA PRO A 103 8.06 -19.66 13.18
C PRO A 103 7.57 -21.10 12.87
N SER A 104 6.31 -21.22 12.51
CA SER A 104 5.68 -22.48 12.08
C SER A 104 5.06 -22.28 10.70
N VAL A 105 4.90 -23.37 9.96
CA VAL A 105 4.19 -23.38 8.67
C VAL A 105 2.77 -22.82 8.84
N LEU A 106 2.12 -23.13 9.96
CA LEU A 106 0.80 -22.59 10.26
C LEU A 106 0.84 -21.05 10.45
N THR A 107 1.84 -20.54 11.16
CA THR A 107 2.03 -19.09 11.36
C THR A 107 2.26 -18.39 10.01
N PHE A 108 3.02 -18.98 9.10
CA PHE A 108 3.21 -18.47 7.75
C PHE A 108 1.87 -18.31 7.03
N PHE A 109 1.07 -19.37 6.95
CA PHE A 109 -0.22 -19.32 6.27
C PHE A 109 -1.19 -18.33 6.90
N VAL A 110 -1.26 -18.28 8.23
CA VAL A 110 -2.13 -17.34 8.95
C VAL A 110 -1.75 -15.90 8.60
N ILE A 111 -0.49 -15.52 8.67
CA ILE A 111 -0.02 -14.16 8.38
C ILE A 111 -0.28 -13.79 6.92
N VAL A 112 0.10 -14.66 5.97
CA VAL A 112 -0.06 -14.39 4.54
C VAL A 112 -1.54 -14.27 4.17
N LEU A 113 -2.40 -15.16 4.67
CA LEU A 113 -3.85 -15.10 4.43
C LEU A 113 -4.47 -13.85 5.07
N THR A 114 -4.02 -13.46 6.25
CA THR A 114 -4.51 -12.25 6.93
C THR A 114 -4.20 -11.00 6.11
N PHE A 115 -2.98 -10.84 5.62
CA PHE A 115 -2.61 -9.70 4.76
C PHE A 115 -3.37 -9.72 3.43
N THR A 116 -3.50 -10.91 2.82
CA THR A 116 -4.27 -11.06 1.58
C THR A 116 -5.75 -10.72 1.78
N ALA A 117 -6.34 -11.16 2.89
CA ALA A 117 -7.72 -10.84 3.23
C ALA A 117 -7.92 -9.32 3.46
N GLY A 118 -7.00 -8.66 4.14
CA GLY A 118 -7.02 -7.20 4.32
C GLY A 118 -6.98 -6.46 2.99
N THR A 119 -6.08 -6.85 2.10
CA THR A 119 -5.99 -6.29 0.75
C THR A 119 -7.27 -6.55 -0.06
N ALA A 120 -7.80 -7.77 -0.04
CA ALA A 120 -9.04 -8.11 -0.73
C ALA A 120 -10.23 -7.27 -0.23
N PHE A 121 -10.30 -7.01 1.07
CA PHE A 121 -11.31 -6.14 1.66
C PHE A 121 -11.18 -4.68 1.17
N ILE A 122 -9.96 -4.14 1.12
CA ILE A 122 -9.72 -2.78 0.61
C ILE A 122 -10.09 -2.68 -0.87
N ILE A 123 -9.73 -3.67 -1.69
CA ILE A 123 -10.10 -3.72 -3.11
C ILE A 123 -11.61 -3.73 -3.27
N TRP A 124 -12.31 -4.58 -2.53
CA TRP A 124 -13.77 -4.65 -2.54
C TRP A 124 -14.42 -3.31 -2.15
N LEU A 125 -13.88 -2.65 -1.10
CA LEU A 125 -14.36 -1.33 -0.69
C LEU A 125 -14.15 -0.28 -1.78
N GLY A 126 -12.98 -0.29 -2.45
CA GLY A 126 -12.67 0.61 -3.57
C GLY A 126 -13.62 0.40 -4.76
N GLU A 127 -13.95 -0.86 -5.08
CA GLU A 127 -14.94 -1.17 -6.12
C GLU A 127 -16.33 -0.63 -5.74
N LEU A 128 -16.76 -0.84 -4.49
CA LEU A 128 -18.06 -0.37 -4.00
C LEU A 128 -18.18 1.16 -4.09
N ILE A 129 -17.12 1.89 -3.76
CA ILE A 129 -17.07 3.35 -3.90
C ILE A 129 -17.18 3.76 -5.37
N THR A 130 -16.49 3.05 -6.27
CA THR A 130 -16.53 3.32 -7.71
C THR A 130 -17.91 3.05 -8.29
N GLU A 131 -18.56 1.96 -7.90
CA GLU A 131 -19.91 1.59 -8.35
C GLU A 131 -20.97 2.59 -7.88
N LYS A 132 -20.79 3.18 -6.70
CA LYS A 132 -21.69 4.23 -6.16
C LYS A 132 -21.48 5.61 -6.78
N GLY A 133 -20.60 5.74 -7.76
CA GLY A 133 -20.44 6.95 -8.56
C GLY A 133 -19.60 8.07 -7.91
N LEU A 134 -18.85 7.78 -6.87
CA LEU A 134 -17.94 8.75 -6.22
C LEU A 134 -16.58 8.90 -6.96
N GLY A 135 -16.47 8.39 -8.18
CA GLY A 135 -15.24 8.41 -8.96
C GLY A 135 -14.40 7.13 -8.79
N ASN A 136 -13.08 7.24 -8.90
CA ASN A 136 -12.19 6.09 -8.71
C ASN A 136 -12.01 5.80 -7.20
N GLY A 137 -12.65 4.74 -6.69
CA GLY A 137 -12.67 4.41 -5.27
C GLY A 137 -11.29 4.08 -4.71
N VAL A 138 -10.40 3.46 -5.51
CA VAL A 138 -9.02 3.17 -5.09
C VAL A 138 -8.24 4.47 -4.87
N SER A 139 -8.37 5.43 -5.78
CA SER A 139 -7.75 6.76 -5.63
C SER A 139 -8.25 7.50 -4.40
N LEU A 140 -9.54 7.38 -4.08
CA LEU A 140 -10.11 7.95 -2.85
C LEU A 140 -9.55 7.31 -1.58
N ILE A 141 -9.35 5.99 -1.58
CA ILE A 141 -8.74 5.28 -0.44
C ILE A 141 -7.29 5.75 -0.23
N ILE A 142 -6.51 5.87 -1.31
CA ILE A 142 -5.14 6.38 -1.24
C ILE A 142 -5.13 7.82 -0.72
N PHE A 143 -5.99 8.66 -1.26
CA PHE A 143 -6.13 10.05 -0.82
C PHE A 143 -6.48 10.14 0.67
N ALA A 144 -7.44 9.36 1.14
CA ALA A 144 -7.80 9.29 2.56
C ALA A 144 -6.61 8.84 3.43
N GLY A 145 -5.83 7.86 2.98
CA GLY A 145 -4.61 7.41 3.66
C GLY A 145 -3.57 8.52 3.81
N ILE A 146 -3.34 9.31 2.77
CA ILE A 146 -2.39 10.42 2.79
C ILE A 146 -2.92 11.55 3.70
N VAL A 147 -4.19 11.94 3.54
CA VAL A 147 -4.81 13.03 4.31
C VAL A 147 -4.86 12.70 5.80
N SER A 148 -5.07 11.43 6.16
CA SER A 148 -5.11 11.00 7.57
C SER A 148 -3.80 11.26 8.33
N ARG A 149 -2.69 11.41 7.61
CA ARG A 149 -1.38 11.71 8.19
C ARG A 149 -1.07 13.19 8.34
N ILE A 150 -1.81 14.07 7.67
CA ILE A 150 -1.58 15.53 7.75
C ILE A 150 -1.63 16.04 9.18
N PRO A 151 -2.62 15.67 10.03
CA PRO A 151 -2.66 16.16 11.41
C PRO A 151 -1.45 15.75 12.24
N SER A 152 -0.98 14.49 12.11
CA SER A 152 0.19 13.99 12.83
C SER A 152 1.49 14.62 12.36
N ALA A 153 1.62 14.85 11.05
CA ALA A 153 2.76 15.55 10.47
C ALA A 153 2.81 17.02 10.93
N ALA A 154 1.67 17.72 10.91
CA ALA A 154 1.56 19.09 11.40
C ALA A 154 1.93 19.19 12.89
N TYR A 155 1.46 18.24 13.71
CA TYR A 155 1.81 18.17 15.13
C TYR A 155 3.30 17.88 15.36
N GLY A 156 3.90 17.02 14.54
CA GLY A 156 5.33 16.75 14.57
C GLY A 156 6.17 17.99 14.25
N ILE A 157 5.79 18.73 13.21
CA ILE A 157 6.41 20.00 12.82
C ILE A 157 6.26 21.01 13.95
N TYR A 158 5.06 21.19 14.51
CA TYR A 158 4.80 22.09 15.63
C TYR A 158 5.69 21.79 16.86
N ASN A 159 5.83 20.53 17.25
CA ASN A 159 6.70 20.13 18.35
C ASN A 159 8.19 20.35 18.05
N GLN A 160 8.64 20.16 16.83
CA GLN A 160 9.99 20.50 16.41
C GLN A 160 10.26 22.02 16.52
N PHE A 161 9.28 22.85 16.15
CA PHE A 161 9.40 24.30 16.31
C PHE A 161 9.50 24.73 17.78
N LEU A 162 8.67 24.14 18.66
CA LEU A 162 8.70 24.44 20.10
C LEU A 162 9.97 23.92 20.79
N GLY A 163 10.45 22.72 20.40
CA GLY A 163 11.64 22.09 20.99
C GLY A 163 12.98 22.64 20.47
N ALA A 164 13.01 23.19 19.26
CA ALA A 164 14.24 23.73 18.64
C ALA A 164 14.54 25.19 19.00
N GLY A 165 13.67 25.85 19.79
CA GLY A 165 13.83 27.27 20.17
C GLY A 165 14.22 28.11 18.95
N LEU A 166 13.25 28.69 18.23
CA LEU A 166 13.37 29.68 17.14
C LEU A 166 14.77 29.80 16.44
N ASN A 167 15.42 28.70 16.13
CA ASN A 167 16.67 28.75 15.38
C ASN A 167 16.37 28.89 13.87
N ALA A 168 17.07 29.82 13.21
CA ALA A 168 16.95 30.12 11.78
C ALA A 168 17.02 28.87 10.86
N LYS A 169 17.61 27.77 11.30
CA LYS A 169 17.64 26.47 10.60
C LYS A 169 16.27 25.81 10.48
N GLY A 170 15.37 25.99 11.46
CA GLY A 170 13.99 25.47 11.42
C GLY A 170 13.15 26.23 10.39
N LEU A 171 13.34 27.53 10.26
CA LEU A 171 12.66 28.38 9.28
C LEU A 171 13.04 28.01 7.83
N ILE A 172 14.32 27.71 7.59
CA ILE A 172 14.82 27.29 6.27
C ILE A 172 14.25 25.92 5.87
N PHE A 173 14.07 25.00 6.84
CA PHE A 173 13.53 23.67 6.55
C PHE A 173 12.05 23.70 6.15
N VAL A 174 11.27 24.60 6.76
CA VAL A 174 9.83 24.80 6.39
C VAL A 174 9.67 25.55 5.09
N ALA A 175 10.59 26.46 4.74
CA ALA A 175 10.58 27.16 3.46
C ALA A 175 11.05 26.28 2.27
N ALA A 176 11.66 25.11 2.56
CA ALA A 176 12.17 24.17 1.57
C ALA A 176 11.22 22.99 1.28
N ILE A 177 10.07 22.91 1.98
CA ILE A 177 8.97 21.94 1.74
C ILE A 177 7.82 22.66 1.02
#